data_4422724bbf9d073454bd2198a7791f07
#
_entry.id   4422724bbf9d073454bd2198a7791f07
#
_cell.length_a   1.000
_cell.length_b   1.000
_cell.length_c   1.000
_cell.angle_alpha   90.00
_cell.angle_beta   90.00
_cell.angle_gamma   90.00
#
_symmetry.space_group_name_H-M   'P 1'
#
loop_
_entity.id
_entity.type
_entity.pdbx_description
1 polymer ?
#
loop_
_entity_poly.entity_id
_entity_poly.type
_entity_poly.pdbx_seq_one_letter_code
_entity_poly.pdbx_strand_id
1 'polypeptide(L)'
;MDILDFDAGLSRLAHNGFCLNVEEKFQLEMGLKMLLDNSTKDDFEELLFWGRIQGLTKDYYIATGLTYSGKYEFPTKRFFYATSNNFEFHPFPEINSQHGDHYNKLTGFFKGDPELIIHKVVDETQEEEVKVVKTEKERDPLEDTEEEDPNKDFVARNLIEVDRLHYTVLAIENDCSIVPHGSFRLTEKHEVARNVAFRGLSID
;
A
#
# COMPACT_ATOMS: atom_id res chain seq x y z
N MET A 1 16.92 -2.51 -2.95
CA MET A 1 18.12 -3.22 -3.49
C MET A 1 17.86 -3.48 -4.95
N ASP A 2 18.78 -3.04 -5.82
CA ASP A 2 18.65 -3.23 -7.26
C ASP A 2 18.67 -4.72 -7.63
N ILE A 3 17.86 -5.09 -8.63
CA ILE A 3 17.77 -6.47 -9.11
C ILE A 3 19.06 -6.90 -9.82
N LEU A 4 19.74 -5.98 -10.50
CA LEU A 4 21.01 -6.28 -11.19
C LEU A 4 22.12 -6.69 -10.21
N ASP A 5 22.09 -6.12 -8.99
CA ASP A 5 23.06 -6.42 -7.92
C ASP A 5 22.46 -7.30 -6.80
N PHE A 6 21.40 -8.05 -7.12
CA PHE A 6 20.62 -8.80 -6.12
C PHE A 6 21.50 -9.75 -5.28
N ASP A 7 22.37 -10.53 -5.91
CA ASP A 7 23.29 -11.45 -5.24
C ASP A 7 24.27 -10.75 -4.30
N ALA A 8 24.90 -9.69 -4.78
CA ALA A 8 25.84 -8.91 -3.99
C ALA A 8 25.14 -8.19 -2.83
N GLY A 9 23.93 -7.70 -3.07
CA GLY A 9 23.10 -7.08 -2.07
C GLY A 9 22.68 -8.05 -0.97
N LEU A 10 22.23 -9.25 -1.31
CA LEU A 10 21.89 -10.29 -0.33
C LEU A 10 23.10 -10.71 0.50
N SER A 11 24.27 -10.85 -0.12
CA SER A 11 25.51 -11.19 0.60
C SER A 11 25.86 -10.14 1.65
N ARG A 12 25.65 -8.86 1.35
CA ARG A 12 25.85 -7.75 2.29
C ARG A 12 24.82 -7.77 3.43
N LEU A 13 23.55 -8.06 3.11
CA LEU A 13 22.47 -8.15 4.10
C LEU A 13 22.62 -9.36 5.02
N ALA A 14 23.28 -10.43 4.57
CA ALA A 14 23.55 -11.60 5.38
C ALA A 14 24.33 -11.27 6.68
N HIS A 15 25.23 -10.28 6.62
CA HIS A 15 25.93 -9.78 7.80
C HIS A 15 25.02 -9.15 8.84
N ASN A 16 23.84 -8.68 8.43
CA ASN A 16 22.81 -8.10 9.31
C ASN A 16 21.72 -9.12 9.69
N GLY A 17 21.95 -10.41 9.39
CA GLY A 17 21.01 -11.47 9.73
C GLY A 17 19.87 -11.71 8.74
N PHE A 18 19.86 -11.03 7.60
CA PHE A 18 18.89 -11.29 6.54
C PHE A 18 19.45 -12.33 5.58
N CYS A 19 18.91 -13.55 5.63
CA CYS A 19 19.29 -14.64 4.74
C CYS A 19 18.05 -15.22 4.07
N LEU A 20 18.22 -15.62 2.82
CA LEU A 20 17.27 -16.43 2.06
C LEU A 20 17.89 -17.80 1.82
N ASN A 21 17.08 -18.84 1.77
CA ASN A 21 17.57 -20.13 1.30
C ASN A 21 17.82 -20.08 -0.22
N VAL A 22 18.53 -21.07 -0.76
CA VAL A 22 18.93 -21.08 -2.16
C VAL A 22 17.72 -21.13 -3.10
N GLU A 23 16.68 -21.88 -2.72
CA GLU A 23 15.47 -22.02 -3.49
C GLU A 23 14.64 -20.71 -3.49
N GLU A 24 14.40 -20.14 -2.31
CA GLU A 24 13.75 -18.83 -2.18
C GLU A 24 14.46 -17.75 -2.99
N LYS A 25 15.80 -17.71 -2.89
CA LYS A 25 16.61 -16.75 -3.64
C LYS A 25 16.42 -16.89 -5.14
N PHE A 26 16.46 -18.12 -5.66
CA PHE A 26 16.29 -18.38 -7.08
C PHE A 26 14.88 -18.03 -7.56
N GLN A 27 13.85 -18.46 -6.83
CA GLN A 27 12.46 -18.18 -7.17
C GLN A 27 12.15 -16.68 -7.10
N LEU A 28 12.67 -15.99 -6.09
CA LEU A 28 12.52 -14.55 -5.94
C LEU A 28 13.18 -13.78 -7.08
N GLU A 29 14.40 -14.16 -7.46
CA GLU A 29 15.11 -13.58 -8.59
C GLU A 29 14.36 -13.77 -9.91
N MET A 30 13.81 -14.96 -10.13
CA MET A 30 12.97 -15.24 -11.30
C MET A 30 11.68 -14.41 -11.29
N GLY A 31 10.98 -14.33 -10.16
CA GLY A 31 9.76 -13.52 -10.03
C GLY A 31 10.02 -12.03 -10.28
N LEU A 32 11.12 -11.48 -9.76
CA LEU A 32 11.52 -10.11 -10.00
C LEU A 32 11.88 -9.85 -11.48
N LYS A 33 12.56 -10.78 -12.14
CA LYS A 33 12.85 -10.68 -13.58
C LYS A 33 11.58 -10.72 -14.42
N MET A 34 10.62 -11.60 -14.08
CA MET A 34 9.33 -11.65 -14.75
C MET A 34 8.56 -10.35 -14.59
N LEU A 35 8.59 -9.73 -13.39
CA LEU A 35 7.98 -8.44 -13.16
C LEU A 35 8.66 -7.34 -13.98
N LEU A 36 10.00 -7.37 -14.10
CA LEU A 36 10.76 -6.42 -14.90
C LEU A 36 10.44 -6.54 -16.40
N ASP A 37 10.31 -7.76 -16.92
CA ASP A 37 9.93 -8.00 -18.31
C ASP A 37 8.52 -7.50 -18.64
N ASN A 38 7.65 -7.44 -17.65
CA ASN A 38 6.30 -6.85 -17.76
C ASN A 38 6.27 -5.33 -17.55
N SER A 39 7.41 -4.67 -17.31
CA SER A 39 7.51 -3.24 -16.95
C SER A 39 6.84 -2.29 -17.95
N THR A 40 6.79 -2.66 -19.22
CA THR A 40 6.08 -1.87 -20.26
C THR A 40 4.57 -1.78 -20.02
N LYS A 41 4.01 -2.64 -19.17
CA LYS A 41 2.60 -2.61 -18.77
C LYS A 41 2.38 -1.86 -17.47
N ASP A 42 3.39 -1.83 -16.60
CA ASP A 42 3.29 -1.34 -15.23
C ASP A 42 3.88 0.06 -15.02
N ASP A 43 4.36 0.71 -16.06
CA ASP A 43 4.85 2.10 -16.06
C ASP A 43 5.90 2.41 -14.98
N PHE A 44 6.91 1.56 -14.82
CA PHE A 44 8.06 1.88 -13.99
C PHE A 44 9.38 1.70 -14.76
N GLU A 45 10.40 2.49 -14.39
CA GLU A 45 11.70 2.53 -15.07
C GLU A 45 12.74 1.68 -14.34
N GLU A 46 12.65 1.62 -13.02
CA GLU A 46 13.55 0.83 -12.18
C GLU A 46 12.75 -0.05 -11.24
N LEU A 47 13.26 -1.25 -10.97
CA LEU A 47 12.66 -2.18 -10.02
C LEU A 47 13.65 -2.52 -8.92
N LEU A 48 13.21 -2.33 -7.68
CA LEU A 48 14.00 -2.60 -6.48
C LEU A 48 13.31 -3.66 -5.63
N PHE A 49 14.10 -4.57 -5.10
CA PHE A 49 13.63 -5.41 -4.00
C PHE A 49 13.59 -4.59 -2.71
N TRP A 50 12.40 -4.42 -2.13
CA TRP A 50 12.19 -3.62 -0.93
C TRP A 50 12.50 -4.42 0.34
N GLY A 51 11.95 -5.65 0.45
CA GLY A 51 12.19 -6.47 1.63
C GLY A 51 11.24 -7.65 1.76
N ARG A 52 11.27 -8.26 2.95
CA ARG A 52 10.41 -9.38 3.33
C ARG A 52 9.66 -9.05 4.61
N ILE A 53 8.37 -9.31 4.63
CA ILE A 53 7.54 -9.25 5.83
C ILE A 53 7.17 -10.68 6.22
N GLN A 54 7.54 -11.06 7.44
CA GLN A 54 7.30 -12.42 7.92
C GLN A 54 5.84 -12.62 8.29
N GLY A 55 5.28 -13.72 7.82
CA GLY A 55 3.98 -14.22 8.19
C GLY A 55 4.05 -15.47 9.05
N LEU A 56 2.93 -15.89 9.61
CA LEU A 56 2.85 -17.10 10.42
C LEU A 56 2.95 -18.39 9.58
N THR A 57 2.35 -18.37 8.40
CA THR A 57 2.33 -19.55 7.50
C THR A 57 3.17 -19.31 6.25
N LYS A 58 3.13 -18.11 5.70
CA LYS A 58 3.85 -17.71 4.49
C LYS A 58 4.37 -16.29 4.64
N ASP A 59 5.54 -16.03 4.09
CA ASP A 59 6.14 -14.71 4.07
C ASP A 59 5.69 -13.93 2.84
N TYR A 60 5.73 -12.60 2.97
CA TYR A 60 5.50 -11.68 1.88
C TYR A 60 6.82 -11.07 1.42
N TYR A 61 7.05 -11.06 0.12
CA TYR A 61 8.16 -10.38 -0.53
C TYR A 61 7.63 -9.14 -1.23
N ILE A 62 8.31 -8.02 -1.00
CA ILE A 62 7.86 -6.71 -1.49
C ILE A 62 8.88 -6.19 -2.47
N ALA A 63 8.39 -5.72 -3.62
CA ALA A 63 9.19 -5.02 -4.62
C ALA A 63 8.64 -3.61 -4.83
N THR A 64 9.51 -2.68 -5.23
CA THR A 64 9.16 -1.29 -5.48
C THR A 64 9.58 -0.92 -6.90
N GLY A 65 8.62 -0.53 -7.72
CA GLY A 65 8.86 0.11 -9.01
C GLY A 65 9.01 1.61 -8.83
N LEU A 66 10.01 2.19 -9.48
CA LEU A 66 10.30 3.61 -9.48
C LEU A 66 10.01 4.20 -10.86
N THR A 67 9.30 5.32 -10.88
CA THR A 67 8.99 6.10 -12.09
C THR A 67 9.46 7.53 -11.90
N TYR A 68 10.23 8.05 -12.85
CA TYR A 68 10.77 9.40 -12.83
C TYR A 68 9.97 10.29 -13.80
N SER A 69 9.07 11.10 -13.25
CA SER A 69 8.19 11.96 -14.05
C SER A 69 8.84 13.28 -14.51
N GLY A 70 10.07 13.57 -14.07
CA GLY A 70 10.77 14.79 -14.44
C GLY A 70 12.25 14.78 -14.05
N LYS A 71 13.03 15.73 -14.59
CA LYS A 71 14.50 15.79 -14.39
C LYS A 71 14.93 15.97 -12.93
N TYR A 72 14.08 16.55 -12.09
CA TYR A 72 14.42 16.96 -10.71
C TYR A 72 13.35 16.57 -9.72
N GLU A 73 12.46 15.65 -10.10
CA GLU A 73 11.43 15.16 -9.22
C GLU A 73 11.87 13.89 -8.52
N PHE A 74 11.35 13.71 -7.31
CA PHE A 74 11.50 12.44 -6.62
C PHE A 74 10.71 11.36 -7.35
N PRO A 75 11.27 10.15 -7.46
CA PRO A 75 10.58 9.06 -8.13
C PRO A 75 9.27 8.75 -7.41
N THR A 76 8.24 8.51 -8.20
CA THR A 76 7.00 7.93 -7.71
C THR A 76 7.23 6.45 -7.46
N LYS A 77 6.81 5.96 -6.30
CA LYS A 77 6.98 4.57 -5.89
C LYS A 77 5.68 3.81 -6.07
N ARG A 78 5.78 2.66 -6.71
CA ARG A 78 4.69 1.70 -6.82
C ARG A 78 5.13 0.38 -6.20
N PHE A 79 4.32 -0.18 -5.33
CA PHE A 79 4.67 -1.39 -4.60
C PHE A 79 3.98 -2.61 -5.18
N PHE A 80 4.70 -3.72 -5.13
CA PHE A 80 4.23 -5.04 -5.55
C PHE A 80 4.49 -6.02 -4.43
N TYR A 81 3.64 -7.02 -4.29
CA TYR A 81 3.81 -8.08 -3.31
C TYR A 81 3.78 -9.46 -3.97
N ALA A 82 4.51 -10.39 -3.41
CA ALA A 82 4.46 -11.80 -3.73
C ALA A 82 4.43 -12.60 -2.44
N THR A 83 3.84 -13.80 -2.48
CA THR A 83 3.87 -14.74 -1.36
C THR A 83 4.99 -15.76 -1.55
N SER A 84 5.49 -16.34 -0.46
CA SER A 84 6.51 -17.41 -0.49
C SER A 84 6.05 -18.70 -1.19
N ASN A 85 4.82 -18.76 -1.65
CA ASN A 85 4.24 -19.93 -2.30
C ASN A 85 4.52 -19.97 -3.81
N ASN A 86 4.36 -18.84 -4.50
CA ASN A 86 4.47 -18.76 -5.96
C ASN A 86 5.48 -17.73 -6.46
N PHE A 87 5.92 -16.79 -5.62
CA PHE A 87 6.83 -15.69 -5.98
C PHE A 87 6.38 -14.87 -7.18
N GLU A 88 5.07 -14.88 -7.44
CA GLU A 88 4.45 -14.09 -8.49
C GLU A 88 4.05 -12.74 -7.92
N PHE A 89 4.58 -11.66 -8.53
CA PHE A 89 4.36 -10.30 -8.04
C PHE A 89 3.08 -9.72 -8.58
N HIS A 90 2.24 -9.24 -7.67
CA HIS A 90 0.99 -8.54 -7.97
C HIS A 90 1.05 -7.11 -7.45
N PRO A 91 0.44 -6.14 -8.14
CA PRO A 91 0.32 -4.79 -7.62
C PRO A 91 -0.55 -4.77 -6.37
N PHE A 92 -0.22 -3.89 -5.44
CA PHE A 92 -1.08 -3.68 -4.29
C PHE A 92 -2.40 -2.99 -4.70
N PRO A 93 -3.51 -3.32 -4.04
CA PRO A 93 -4.76 -2.60 -4.20
C PRO A 93 -4.63 -1.17 -3.69
N GLU A 94 -5.46 -0.26 -4.21
CA GLU A 94 -5.53 1.11 -3.70
C GLU A 94 -6.02 1.13 -2.25
N ILE A 95 -5.34 1.92 -1.43
CA ILE A 95 -5.69 2.08 -0.03
C ILE A 95 -6.65 3.25 0.13
N ASN A 96 -7.71 3.03 0.89
CA ASN A 96 -8.53 4.12 1.38
C ASN A 96 -7.90 4.68 2.66
N SER A 97 -7.57 5.96 2.65
CA SER A 97 -7.01 6.67 3.81
C SER A 97 -7.92 6.64 5.05
N GLN A 98 -9.23 6.52 4.86
CA GLN A 98 -10.20 6.43 5.95
C GLN A 98 -10.05 5.17 6.81
N HIS A 99 -9.48 4.12 6.25
CA HIS A 99 -9.20 2.87 6.97
C HIS A 99 -7.89 2.89 7.77
N GLY A 100 -7.11 3.97 7.70
CA GLY A 100 -5.82 4.09 8.40
C GLY A 100 -5.93 3.85 9.91
N ASP A 101 -6.95 4.39 10.54
CA ASP A 101 -7.19 4.21 11.98
C ASP A 101 -7.54 2.75 12.35
N HIS A 102 -8.18 2.02 11.44
CA HIS A 102 -8.45 0.60 11.62
C HIS A 102 -7.17 -0.22 11.53
N TYR A 103 -6.30 0.08 10.55
CA TYR A 103 -5.03 -0.64 10.39
C TYR A 103 -4.10 -0.43 11.58
N ASN A 104 -4.06 0.77 12.14
CA ASN A 104 -3.25 1.09 13.32
C ASN A 104 -3.68 0.32 14.58
N LYS A 105 -4.97 -0.04 14.68
CA LYS A 105 -5.51 -0.82 15.80
C LYS A 105 -5.26 -2.32 15.66
N LEU A 106 -4.95 -2.79 14.46
CA LEU A 106 -4.70 -4.20 14.20
C LEU A 106 -3.31 -4.59 14.71
N THR A 107 -3.29 -5.22 15.87
CA THR A 107 -2.07 -5.82 16.43
C THR A 107 -2.03 -7.30 16.12
N GLY A 108 -0.87 -7.82 15.77
CA GLY A 108 -0.68 -9.24 15.51
C GLY A 108 0.12 -9.51 14.25
N PHE A 109 0.51 -10.77 14.09
CA PHE A 109 1.30 -11.21 12.95
C PHE A 109 0.44 -11.36 11.69
N PHE A 110 1.06 -11.18 10.53
CA PHE A 110 0.46 -11.54 9.25
C PHE A 110 0.31 -13.05 9.16
N LYS A 111 -0.79 -13.53 8.59
CA LYS A 111 -0.98 -14.98 8.41
C LYS A 111 -0.29 -15.49 7.14
N GLY A 112 -0.15 -14.65 6.12
CA GLY A 112 0.42 -15.02 4.83
C GLY A 112 -0.63 -15.47 3.81
N ASP A 113 -1.89 -15.11 4.03
CA ASP A 113 -2.99 -15.34 3.10
C ASP A 113 -3.51 -13.99 2.59
N PRO A 114 -3.23 -13.63 1.33
CA PRO A 114 -3.60 -12.34 0.76
C PRO A 114 -5.10 -12.04 0.79
N GLU A 115 -5.94 -13.07 0.63
CA GLU A 115 -7.39 -12.96 0.55
C GLU A 115 -8.08 -13.06 1.92
N LEU A 116 -7.31 -13.22 2.99
CA LEU A 116 -7.88 -13.35 4.33
C LEU A 116 -8.64 -12.08 4.71
N ILE A 117 -9.93 -12.23 4.98
CA ILE A 117 -10.77 -11.13 5.47
C ILE A 117 -10.45 -10.89 6.95
N ILE A 118 -9.90 -9.70 7.24
CA ILE A 118 -9.59 -9.27 8.60
C ILE A 118 -10.81 -8.62 9.24
N HIS A 119 -11.51 -7.78 8.49
CA HIS A 119 -12.72 -7.10 8.96
C HIS A 119 -13.79 -7.13 7.88
N LYS A 120 -14.97 -7.62 8.26
CA LYS A 120 -16.15 -7.56 7.40
C LYS A 120 -16.84 -6.22 7.64
N VAL A 121 -17.07 -5.48 6.57
CA VAL A 121 -17.97 -4.34 6.64
C VAL A 121 -19.39 -4.91 6.73
N VAL A 122 -20.02 -4.72 7.86
CA VAL A 122 -21.45 -5.02 8.03
C VAL A 122 -22.18 -3.88 7.34
N ASP A 123 -22.87 -4.16 6.25
CA ASP A 123 -23.75 -3.20 5.62
C ASP A 123 -24.86 -2.85 6.64
N GLU A 124 -24.76 -1.69 7.25
CA GLU A 124 -25.77 -1.17 8.18
C GLU A 124 -27.14 -0.95 7.50
N THR A 125 -27.16 -1.00 6.16
CA THR A 125 -28.38 -0.88 5.36
C THR A 125 -29.41 -2.00 5.57
N GLN A 126 -29.01 -3.16 6.09
CA GLN A 126 -29.97 -4.24 6.36
C GLN A 126 -30.63 -4.17 7.75
N GLU A 127 -30.08 -3.41 8.68
CA GLU A 127 -30.72 -3.23 10.00
C GLU A 127 -31.73 -2.07 10.02
N GLU A 128 -31.68 -1.14 9.07
CA GLU A 128 -32.64 -0.04 8.98
C GLU A 128 -33.98 -0.44 8.33
N GLU A 129 -34.02 -1.44 7.46
CA GLU A 129 -35.26 -1.91 6.85
C GLU A 129 -36.21 -2.58 7.88
N VAL A 130 -35.72 -3.03 9.02
CA VAL A 130 -36.58 -3.64 10.06
C VAL A 130 -37.10 -2.58 11.04
N LYS A 131 -36.53 -1.38 11.10
CA LYS A 131 -36.94 -0.30 11.99
C LYS A 131 -37.87 0.74 11.35
N VAL A 132 -37.99 0.80 10.04
CA VAL A 132 -38.75 1.82 9.31
C VAL A 132 -40.27 1.53 9.25
N VAL A 133 -40.73 0.35 9.70
CA VAL A 133 -42.17 0.02 9.72
C VAL A 133 -42.91 0.63 10.91
N LYS A 134 -42.27 1.39 11.80
CA LYS A 134 -42.91 1.95 13.00
C LYS A 134 -42.69 3.44 13.24
N THR A 135 -42.70 4.34 12.29
CA THR A 135 -43.01 5.78 12.55
C THR A 135 -43.18 6.53 11.22
N GLU A 136 -44.31 6.36 10.61
CA GLU A 136 -44.87 7.40 9.74
C GLU A 136 -45.59 8.40 10.63
N LYS A 137 -44.97 9.55 10.91
CA LYS A 137 -45.64 10.81 11.18
C LYS A 137 -44.65 11.96 11.19
N GLU A 138 -44.97 12.94 10.33
CA GLU A 138 -44.49 14.31 10.29
C GLU A 138 -43.08 14.55 9.72
N ARG A 139 -43.04 14.80 8.40
CA ARG A 139 -41.94 15.48 7.72
C ARG A 139 -42.43 16.86 7.29
N ASP A 140 -41.73 17.88 7.74
CA ASP A 140 -41.84 19.23 7.20
C ASP A 140 -41.11 19.30 5.85
N PRO A 141 -41.71 19.91 4.80
CA PRO A 141 -41.16 19.94 3.46
C PRO A 141 -40.39 21.24 3.18
N LEU A 142 -39.28 21.52 3.86
CA LEU A 142 -38.41 22.67 3.55
C LEU A 142 -37.06 22.50 4.21
N GLU A 143 -36.22 21.61 3.65
CA GLU A 143 -34.76 21.70 3.78
C GLU A 143 -34.09 20.62 2.88
N ASP A 144 -34.25 20.79 1.55
CA ASP A 144 -33.42 20.10 0.58
C ASP A 144 -32.23 20.99 0.23
N THR A 145 -31.21 20.99 1.06
CA THR A 145 -29.84 21.18 0.61
C THR A 145 -29.17 19.84 0.77
N GLU A 146 -29.26 19.03 -0.29
CA GLU A 146 -28.42 17.86 -0.46
C GLU A 146 -26.96 18.35 -0.51
N GLU A 147 -26.29 18.36 0.65
CA GLU A 147 -24.83 18.32 0.68
C GLU A 147 -24.46 16.97 0.06
N GLU A 148 -24.01 17.00 -1.19
CA GLU A 148 -23.41 15.84 -1.83
C GLU A 148 -22.24 15.41 -0.96
N ASP A 149 -22.44 14.35 -0.18
CA ASP A 149 -21.41 13.71 0.60
C ASP A 149 -20.39 13.13 -0.42
N PRO A 150 -19.15 13.67 -0.48
CA PRO A 150 -18.15 13.20 -1.45
C PRO A 150 -17.76 11.73 -1.26
N ASN A 151 -18.39 11.04 -0.34
CA ASN A 151 -18.16 9.67 0.05
C ASN A 151 -19.19 8.66 -0.51
N LYS A 152 -20.19 9.14 -1.29
CA LYS A 152 -21.33 8.33 -1.73
C LYS A 152 -20.99 7.23 -2.73
N ASP A 153 -19.81 7.28 -3.35
CA ASP A 153 -19.38 6.30 -4.37
C ASP A 153 -18.40 5.25 -3.82
N PHE A 154 -18.12 5.25 -2.53
CA PHE A 154 -17.23 4.29 -1.95
C PHE A 154 -17.97 3.01 -1.55
N VAL A 155 -17.89 2.01 -2.42
CA VAL A 155 -18.34 0.65 -2.07
C VAL A 155 -17.43 0.15 -0.95
N ALA A 156 -17.98 0.09 0.25
CA ALA A 156 -17.28 -0.43 1.42
C ALA A 156 -16.93 -1.90 1.16
N ARG A 157 -15.67 -2.15 0.77
CA ARG A 157 -15.17 -3.51 0.60
C ARG A 157 -14.66 -4.07 1.92
N ASN A 158 -14.75 -5.39 2.07
CA ASN A 158 -14.13 -6.07 3.19
C ASN A 158 -12.63 -5.78 3.24
N LEU A 159 -12.10 -5.54 4.44
CA LEU A 159 -10.67 -5.37 4.65
C LEU A 159 -9.98 -6.72 4.61
N ILE A 160 -9.06 -6.87 3.69
CA ILE A 160 -8.26 -8.07 3.49
C ILE A 160 -6.82 -7.88 4.01
N GLU A 161 -6.10 -8.99 4.19
CA GLU A 161 -4.72 -8.94 4.72
C GLU A 161 -3.77 -8.16 3.82
N VAL A 162 -3.98 -8.15 2.51
CA VAL A 162 -3.18 -7.36 1.55
C VAL A 162 -3.35 -5.86 1.78
N ASP A 163 -4.53 -5.39 2.12
CA ASP A 163 -4.76 -3.96 2.40
C ASP A 163 -3.95 -3.53 3.64
N ARG A 164 -3.97 -4.35 4.68
CA ARG A 164 -3.14 -4.13 5.88
C ARG A 164 -1.65 -4.16 5.55
N LEU A 165 -1.23 -5.11 4.72
CA LEU A 165 0.15 -5.24 4.28
C LEU A 165 0.61 -3.98 3.54
N HIS A 166 -0.20 -3.50 2.60
CA HIS A 166 0.10 -2.27 1.85
C HIS A 166 0.21 -1.06 2.77
N TYR A 167 -0.75 -0.89 3.70
CA TYR A 167 -0.70 0.19 4.68
C TYR A 167 0.59 0.12 5.53
N THR A 168 0.97 -1.08 5.98
CA THR A 168 2.19 -1.27 6.77
C THR A 168 3.45 -0.93 5.97
N VAL A 169 3.53 -1.33 4.70
CA VAL A 169 4.65 -1.00 3.81
C VAL A 169 4.76 0.52 3.62
N LEU A 170 3.63 1.19 3.38
CA LEU A 170 3.60 2.65 3.23
C LEU A 170 3.97 3.37 4.52
N ALA A 171 3.52 2.88 5.67
CA ALA A 171 3.86 3.47 6.96
C ALA A 171 5.38 3.37 7.23
N ILE A 172 5.98 2.19 7.01
CA ILE A 172 7.43 2.00 7.14
C ILE A 172 8.18 2.89 6.15
N GLU A 173 7.72 2.97 4.91
CA GLU A 173 8.35 3.81 3.89
C GLU A 173 8.30 5.29 4.27
N ASN A 174 7.17 5.77 4.77
CA ASN A 174 7.03 7.15 5.22
C ASN A 174 7.93 7.46 6.42
N ASP A 175 8.05 6.53 7.36
CA ASP A 175 8.87 6.69 8.55
C ASP A 175 10.37 6.66 8.24
N CYS A 176 10.78 5.89 7.23
CA CYS A 176 12.18 5.69 6.87
C CYS A 176 12.65 6.54 5.68
N SER A 177 11.74 7.17 4.95
CA SER A 177 12.06 7.93 3.73
C SER A 177 12.84 9.20 4.04
N ILE A 178 13.97 9.37 3.35
CA ILE A 178 14.68 10.63 3.29
C ILE A 178 14.20 11.38 2.04
N VAL A 179 13.68 12.57 2.26
CA VAL A 179 13.13 13.40 1.18
C VAL A 179 13.82 14.77 1.16
N PRO A 180 13.87 15.48 0.02
CA PRO A 180 14.44 16.81 -0.05
C PRO A 180 13.70 17.77 0.85
N HIS A 181 14.45 18.70 1.41
CA HIS A 181 13.86 19.77 2.19
C HIS A 181 12.81 20.54 1.36
N GLY A 182 11.62 20.68 1.93
CA GLY A 182 10.52 21.39 1.29
C GLY A 182 9.66 20.58 0.32
N SER A 183 10.00 19.30 0.04
CA SER A 183 9.18 18.43 -0.82
C SER A 183 7.84 18.02 -0.18
N PHE A 184 7.81 18.00 1.14
CA PHE A 184 6.60 17.75 1.93
C PHE A 184 6.33 18.91 2.89
N ARG A 185 5.09 19.08 3.25
CA ARG A 185 4.65 20.07 4.24
C ARG A 185 3.68 19.42 5.22
N LEU A 186 3.66 19.94 6.43
CA LEU A 186 2.65 19.58 7.42
C LEU A 186 1.36 20.35 7.07
N THR A 187 0.24 19.63 7.02
CA THR A 187 -1.09 20.26 6.86
C THR A 187 -1.58 20.79 8.20
N GLU A 188 -2.63 21.59 8.18
CA GLU A 188 -3.31 22.10 9.39
C GLU A 188 -3.85 20.97 10.28
N LYS A 189 -4.12 19.81 9.69
CA LYS A 189 -4.57 18.60 10.40
C LYS A 189 -3.42 17.75 10.95
N HIS A 190 -2.18 18.26 10.91
CA HIS A 190 -0.96 17.54 11.28
C HIS A 190 -0.63 16.32 10.42
N GLU A 191 -1.15 16.27 9.20
CA GLU A 191 -0.83 15.23 8.23
C GLU A 191 0.31 15.70 7.32
N VAL A 192 1.17 14.77 6.92
CA VAL A 192 2.25 15.03 5.98
C VAL A 192 1.71 14.94 4.57
N ALA A 193 1.69 16.06 3.85
CA ALA A 193 1.24 16.13 2.47
C ALA A 193 2.35 16.63 1.54
N ARG A 194 2.30 16.18 0.28
CA ARG A 194 3.21 16.65 -0.75
C ARG A 194 3.07 18.17 -0.95
N ASN A 195 4.19 18.87 -1.02
CA ASN A 195 4.18 20.30 -1.26
C ASN A 195 4.00 20.58 -2.75
N VAL A 196 2.84 21.08 -3.14
CA VAL A 196 2.52 21.42 -4.55
C VAL A 196 3.45 22.51 -5.11
N ALA A 197 4.00 23.35 -4.25
CA ALA A 197 4.93 24.41 -4.66
C ALA A 197 6.38 23.94 -4.82
N PHE A 198 6.68 22.68 -4.48
CA PHE A 198 8.01 22.10 -4.65
C PHE A 198 8.29 21.86 -6.14
N ARG A 199 9.33 22.50 -6.67
CA ARG A 199 9.70 22.45 -8.09
C ARG A 199 10.84 21.47 -8.41
N GLY A 200 11.15 20.57 -7.46
CA GLY A 200 12.25 19.64 -7.58
C GLY A 200 13.57 20.20 -7.02
N LEU A 201 14.65 19.45 -7.23
CA LEU A 201 16.00 19.89 -6.86
C LEU A 201 16.55 20.77 -7.98
N SER A 202 16.84 22.03 -7.67
CA SER A 202 17.61 22.87 -8.59
C SER A 202 19.10 22.46 -8.52
N ILE A 203 19.70 22.29 -9.67
CA ILE A 203 21.15 22.21 -9.81
C ILE A 203 21.60 23.63 -10.16
N ASP A 204 21.95 24.40 -9.14
CA ASP A 204 22.66 25.69 -9.32
C ASP A 204 24.15 25.41 -9.35
#